data_bb8956eee1d089b351b6d8b7ea77c26f
#
_entry.id   bb8956eee1d089b351b6d8b7ea77c26f
#
_cell.length_a   1.000
_cell.length_b   1.000
_cell.length_c   1.000
_cell.angle_alpha   90.00
_cell.angle_beta   90.00
_cell.angle_gamma   90.00
#
_symmetry.space_group_name_H-M   'P 1'
#
loop_
_entity.id
_entity.type
_entity.pdbx_description
1 polymer ?
#
loop_
_entity_poly.entity_id
_entity_poly.type
_entity_poly.pdbx_seq_one_letter_code
_entity_poly.pdbx_strand_id
1 'polypeptide(L)'
;SDMIAVTMIARGFPASKIYDSAQEPDGAPRILDDIVGSSEPMKKLADTIRKVSSSKASVMIYGESGTGKELLAKAIHNNGFHRKAPFVGVNCAALTDNLLESELFGHEKGSFTGALAARKGRFELADGGTLFLDEIGDTTLNFQTKILRVLQEGEFEKLGGSQTMHVDVRIVCATNLNLEKAVAENRFREDLYYRLNVIKLEVPPLRDRREDIPSLVAYFLERLNQQDQKSVSIRPADLD
;
A
#
# COMPACT_ATOMS: atom_id res chain seq x y z
N SER A 1 9.57 -0.85 -17.75
CA SER A 1 9.67 0.49 -17.96
C SER A 1 9.30 1.43 -16.84
N ASP A 2 9.87 1.18 -15.70
CA ASP A 2 9.90 2.05 -14.54
C ASP A 2 10.77 3.31 -14.78
N MET A 3 11.12 3.57 -16.06
CA MET A 3 12.09 4.59 -16.42
C MET A 3 11.59 6.02 -16.15
N ILE A 4 10.27 6.29 -16.21
CA ILE A 4 9.75 7.62 -15.95
C ILE A 4 9.76 7.90 -14.44
N ALA A 5 9.26 6.98 -13.61
CA ALA A 5 9.32 7.08 -12.15
C ALA A 5 10.78 7.05 -11.65
N VAL A 6 11.61 6.15 -12.18
CA VAL A 6 13.06 6.05 -11.87
C VAL A 6 13.81 7.29 -12.34
N THR A 7 13.50 7.85 -13.51
CA THR A 7 14.15 9.10 -13.99
C THR A 7 13.75 10.30 -13.14
N MET A 8 12.54 10.35 -12.62
CA MET A 8 12.08 11.40 -11.70
C MET A 8 12.74 11.28 -10.33
N ILE A 9 12.85 10.07 -9.78
CA ILE A 9 13.57 9.79 -8.52
C ILE A 9 15.07 10.08 -8.68
N ALA A 10 15.70 9.70 -9.80
CA ALA A 10 17.10 9.98 -10.08
C ALA A 10 17.43 11.47 -10.24
N ARG A 11 16.42 12.32 -10.49
CA ARG A 11 16.56 13.79 -10.52
C ARG A 11 16.27 14.46 -9.17
N GLY A 12 16.21 13.69 -8.07
CA GLY A 12 16.10 14.21 -6.71
C GLY A 12 14.69 14.58 -6.25
N PHE A 13 13.66 14.09 -6.94
CA PHE A 13 12.29 14.20 -6.43
C PHE A 13 12.04 13.12 -5.40
N PRO A 14 11.77 13.45 -4.12
CA PRO A 14 11.44 12.45 -3.12
C PRO A 14 10.10 11.78 -3.48
N ALA A 15 10.08 10.46 -3.45
CA ALA A 15 8.89 9.65 -3.74
C ALA A 15 7.66 10.09 -2.92
N SER A 16 7.86 10.60 -1.69
CA SER A 16 6.82 11.15 -0.84
C SER A 16 6.13 12.41 -1.41
N LYS A 17 6.80 13.20 -2.25
CA LYS A 17 6.20 14.39 -2.88
C LYS A 17 5.39 14.07 -4.14
N ILE A 18 5.57 12.89 -4.72
CA ILE A 18 4.79 12.44 -5.89
C ILE A 18 3.35 12.09 -5.46
N TYR A 19 3.12 11.82 -4.18
CA TYR A 19 1.84 11.35 -3.63
C TYR A 19 1.14 12.34 -2.71
N ASP A 20 1.62 13.60 -2.61
CA ASP A 20 0.97 14.60 -1.76
C ASP A 20 -0.25 15.22 -2.45
N SER A 21 -1.36 15.26 -1.74
CA SER A 21 -2.73 15.59 -2.19
C SER A 21 -2.95 17.07 -2.47
N ALA A 22 -2.17 17.69 -3.36
CA ALA A 22 -2.40 19.06 -3.78
C ALA A 22 -3.07 19.10 -5.16
N GLN A 23 -4.27 19.63 -5.22
CA GLN A 23 -5.10 20.00 -6.39
C GLN A 23 -5.00 19.11 -7.63
N GLU A 24 -6.11 18.42 -7.91
CA GLU A 24 -6.24 17.43 -8.97
C GLU A 24 -6.16 18.05 -10.37
N PRO A 25 -5.35 17.49 -11.30
CA PRO A 25 -5.38 17.90 -12.70
C PRO A 25 -6.70 17.46 -13.36
N ASP A 26 -7.41 18.42 -13.96
CA ASP A 26 -8.61 18.16 -14.74
C ASP A 26 -8.21 17.69 -16.15
N GLY A 27 -8.50 16.44 -16.52
CA GLY A 27 -8.37 16.00 -17.89
C GLY A 27 -7.99 14.56 -18.19
N ALA A 28 -7.22 13.87 -17.35
CA ALA A 28 -6.87 12.48 -17.61
C ALA A 28 -8.03 11.53 -17.27
N PRO A 29 -8.34 10.50 -18.08
CA PRO A 29 -9.42 9.55 -17.80
C PRO A 29 -9.10 8.77 -16.52
N ARG A 30 -9.92 8.98 -15.48
CA ARG A 30 -9.83 8.29 -14.20
C ARG A 30 -10.82 7.15 -14.13
N ILE A 31 -10.37 6.01 -13.66
CA ILE A 31 -11.21 4.82 -13.47
C ILE A 31 -11.79 4.79 -12.05
N LEU A 32 -10.99 5.23 -11.09
CA LEU A 32 -11.33 5.48 -9.68
C LEU A 32 -10.52 6.69 -9.23
N ASP A 33 -10.91 7.37 -8.18
CA ASP A 33 -10.39 8.65 -7.67
C ASP A 33 -8.97 9.03 -8.15
N ASP A 34 -7.93 8.31 -7.70
CA ASP A 34 -6.53 8.56 -8.03
C ASP A 34 -5.94 7.59 -9.08
N ILE A 35 -6.77 6.71 -9.68
CA ILE A 35 -6.30 5.70 -10.65
C ILE A 35 -6.52 6.20 -12.06
N VAL A 36 -5.43 6.58 -12.71
CA VAL A 36 -5.39 7.00 -14.11
C VAL A 36 -5.25 5.78 -15.01
N GLY A 37 -6.06 5.71 -16.06
CA GLY A 37 -6.00 4.67 -17.07
C GLY A 37 -7.34 4.54 -17.79
N SER A 38 -7.35 3.78 -18.89
CA SER A 38 -8.54 3.49 -19.68
C SER A 38 -8.54 2.05 -20.21
N SER A 39 -7.44 1.32 -19.95
CA SER A 39 -7.25 -0.04 -20.40
C SER A 39 -8.29 -1.00 -19.80
N GLU A 40 -8.62 -2.03 -20.57
CA GLU A 40 -9.59 -3.03 -20.14
C GLU A 40 -9.17 -3.80 -18.85
N PRO A 41 -7.89 -4.16 -18.66
CA PRO A 41 -7.45 -4.74 -17.41
C PRO A 41 -7.67 -3.82 -16.20
N MET A 42 -7.40 -2.51 -16.35
CA MET A 42 -7.58 -1.55 -15.27
C MET A 42 -9.07 -1.28 -14.97
N LYS A 43 -9.94 -1.29 -15.97
CA LYS A 43 -11.41 -1.20 -15.76
C LYS A 43 -11.92 -2.38 -14.94
N LYS A 44 -11.53 -3.60 -15.31
CA LYS A 44 -11.89 -4.83 -14.56
C LYS A 44 -11.40 -4.78 -13.12
N LEU A 45 -10.17 -4.30 -12.92
CA LEU A 45 -9.60 -4.12 -11.58
C LEU A 45 -10.41 -3.09 -10.76
N ALA A 46 -10.77 -1.96 -11.37
CA ALA A 46 -11.59 -0.95 -10.73
C ALA A 46 -12.99 -1.46 -10.34
N ASP A 47 -13.64 -2.23 -11.21
CA ASP A 47 -14.94 -2.85 -10.90
C ASP A 47 -14.81 -3.85 -9.74
N THR A 48 -13.71 -4.58 -9.68
CA THR A 48 -13.44 -5.47 -8.55
C THR A 48 -13.22 -4.66 -7.27
N ILE A 49 -12.46 -3.57 -7.31
CA ILE A 49 -12.25 -2.67 -6.17
C ILE A 49 -13.57 -2.14 -5.64
N ARG A 50 -14.49 -1.66 -6.50
CA ARG A 50 -15.82 -1.18 -6.07
C ARG A 50 -16.60 -2.26 -5.30
N LYS A 51 -16.55 -3.51 -5.77
CA LYS A 51 -17.23 -4.64 -5.12
C LYS A 51 -16.63 -4.98 -3.77
N VAL A 52 -15.30 -5.04 -3.69
CA VAL A 52 -14.61 -5.46 -2.46
C VAL A 52 -14.50 -4.35 -1.42
N SER A 53 -14.64 -3.09 -1.81
CA SER A 53 -14.57 -1.95 -0.90
C SER A 53 -15.66 -2.01 0.17
N SER A 54 -16.82 -2.57 -0.14
CA SER A 54 -17.94 -2.78 0.81
C SER A 54 -17.78 -4.01 1.71
N SER A 55 -16.68 -4.75 1.62
CA SER A 55 -16.40 -5.91 2.47
C SER A 55 -15.42 -5.57 3.59
N LYS A 56 -15.55 -6.23 4.75
CA LYS A 56 -14.53 -6.21 5.82
C LYS A 56 -13.39 -7.22 5.58
N ALA A 57 -13.50 -8.06 4.56
CA ALA A 57 -12.49 -9.08 4.26
C ALA A 57 -11.13 -8.46 3.95
N SER A 58 -10.07 -9.20 4.32
CA SER A 58 -8.70 -8.85 3.96
C SER A 58 -8.51 -8.89 2.45
N VAL A 59 -7.74 -7.94 1.92
CA VAL A 59 -7.43 -7.83 0.49
C VAL A 59 -5.93 -7.94 0.31
N MET A 60 -5.50 -8.84 -0.58
CA MET A 60 -4.12 -9.02 -0.98
C MET A 60 -3.91 -8.48 -2.41
N ILE A 61 -3.03 -7.51 -2.56
CA ILE A 61 -2.70 -6.87 -3.82
C ILE A 61 -1.35 -7.40 -4.31
N TYR A 62 -1.37 -8.12 -5.42
CA TYR A 62 -0.16 -8.60 -6.09
C TYR A 62 0.20 -7.68 -7.25
N GLY A 63 1.48 -7.40 -7.42
CA GLY A 63 1.97 -6.62 -8.54
C GLY A 63 3.45 -6.29 -8.41
N GLU A 64 4.09 -6.06 -9.53
CA GLU A 64 5.50 -5.66 -9.56
C GLU A 64 5.72 -4.34 -8.80
N SER A 65 6.97 -4.06 -8.42
CA SER A 65 7.30 -2.77 -7.81
C SER A 65 6.96 -1.62 -8.76
N GLY A 66 6.41 -0.52 -8.23
CA GLY A 66 6.03 0.65 -9.03
C GLY A 66 4.70 0.55 -9.77
N THR A 67 3.93 -0.55 -9.66
CA THR A 67 2.64 -0.69 -10.36
C THR A 67 1.49 0.12 -9.76
N GLY A 68 1.69 0.74 -8.58
CA GLY A 68 0.69 1.58 -7.91
C GLY A 68 -0.13 0.84 -6.85
N LYS A 69 0.39 -0.23 -6.24
CA LYS A 69 -0.31 -1.03 -5.21
C LYS A 69 -0.86 -0.17 -4.06
N GLU A 70 -0.11 0.84 -3.60
CA GLU A 70 -0.56 1.75 -2.54
C GLU A 70 -1.77 2.61 -2.97
N LEU A 71 -1.81 3.08 -4.22
CA LEU A 71 -2.95 3.83 -4.75
C LEU A 71 -4.21 2.97 -4.76
N LEU A 72 -4.07 1.68 -5.12
CA LEU A 72 -5.18 0.73 -5.07
C LEU A 72 -5.66 0.48 -3.64
N ALA A 73 -4.76 0.37 -2.67
CA ALA A 73 -5.11 0.24 -1.26
C ALA A 73 -5.89 1.47 -0.76
N LYS A 74 -5.45 2.68 -1.13
CA LYS A 74 -6.18 3.92 -0.85
C LYS A 74 -7.55 3.95 -1.53
N ALA A 75 -7.65 3.54 -2.79
CA ALA A 75 -8.93 3.46 -3.49
C ALA A 75 -9.90 2.47 -2.83
N ILE A 76 -9.42 1.31 -2.34
CA ILE A 76 -10.22 0.35 -1.58
C ILE A 76 -10.76 0.99 -0.30
N HIS A 77 -9.93 1.75 0.42
CA HIS A 77 -10.34 2.45 1.63
C HIS A 77 -11.37 3.55 1.33
N ASN A 78 -11.06 4.44 0.38
CA ASN A 78 -11.88 5.61 0.04
C ASN A 78 -13.26 5.25 -0.49
N ASN A 79 -13.40 4.10 -1.15
CA ASN A 79 -14.68 3.59 -1.65
C ASN A 79 -15.37 2.64 -0.65
N GLY A 80 -14.80 2.43 0.55
CA GLY A 80 -15.29 1.52 1.56
C GLY A 80 -16.12 2.17 2.68
N PHE A 81 -16.61 1.34 3.62
CA PHE A 81 -17.31 1.79 4.82
C PHE A 81 -16.44 2.65 5.73
N HIS A 82 -15.13 2.41 5.71
CA HIS A 82 -14.15 3.09 6.58
C HIS A 82 -13.55 4.36 5.96
N ARG A 83 -14.11 4.87 4.84
CA ARG A 83 -13.56 6.02 4.08
C ARG A 83 -13.31 7.31 4.89
N LYS A 84 -14.00 7.47 6.04
CA LYS A 84 -13.84 8.61 6.96
C LYS A 84 -12.96 8.27 8.16
N ALA A 85 -12.56 7.03 8.30
CA ALA A 85 -11.70 6.54 9.37
C ALA A 85 -10.22 6.61 8.95
N PRO A 86 -9.26 6.36 9.86
CA PRO A 86 -7.85 6.42 9.51
C PRO A 86 -7.45 5.39 8.43
N PHE A 87 -6.60 5.82 7.49
CA PHE A 87 -5.82 4.95 6.61
C PHE A 87 -4.36 5.05 7.03
N VAL A 88 -3.81 3.95 7.53
CA VAL A 88 -2.44 3.89 8.03
C VAL A 88 -1.62 2.91 7.20
N GLY A 89 -0.58 3.40 6.53
CA GLY A 89 0.33 2.58 5.73
C GLY A 89 1.63 2.27 6.47
N VAL A 90 2.16 1.07 6.23
CA VAL A 90 3.48 0.63 6.69
C VAL A 90 4.15 -0.16 5.57
N ASN A 91 5.39 0.20 5.22
CA ASN A 91 6.22 -0.62 4.34
C ASN A 91 7.05 -1.57 5.21
N CYS A 92 6.80 -2.88 5.08
CA CYS A 92 7.42 -3.90 5.90
C CYS A 92 8.89 -4.19 5.51
N ALA A 93 9.27 -3.92 4.26
CA ALA A 93 10.65 -4.12 3.77
C ALA A 93 11.60 -2.97 4.14
N ALA A 94 11.06 -1.79 4.49
CA ALA A 94 11.87 -0.59 4.73
C ALA A 94 12.53 -0.55 6.12
N LEU A 95 12.16 -1.46 7.04
CA LEU A 95 12.57 -1.44 8.43
C LEU A 95 13.18 -2.79 8.85
N THR A 96 14.09 -2.74 9.82
CA THR A 96 14.53 -3.98 10.50
C THR A 96 13.39 -4.54 11.36
N ASP A 97 13.39 -5.84 11.63
CA ASP A 97 12.32 -6.53 12.38
C ASP A 97 11.94 -5.84 13.68
N ASN A 98 12.93 -5.48 14.51
CA ASN A 98 12.68 -4.82 15.79
C ASN A 98 12.03 -3.43 15.62
N LEU A 99 12.42 -2.69 14.60
CA LEU A 99 11.82 -1.39 14.28
C LEU A 99 10.41 -1.56 13.70
N LEU A 100 10.21 -2.56 12.86
CA LEU A 100 8.91 -2.87 12.28
C LEU A 100 7.91 -3.29 13.36
N GLU A 101 8.32 -4.15 14.31
CA GLU A 101 7.51 -4.51 15.46
C GLU A 101 7.17 -3.28 16.32
N SER A 102 8.15 -2.43 16.60
CA SER A 102 7.96 -1.19 17.37
C SER A 102 7.01 -0.21 16.65
N GLU A 103 7.11 -0.09 15.34
CA GLU A 103 6.19 0.75 14.54
C GLU A 103 4.77 0.18 14.54
N LEU A 104 4.60 -1.14 14.36
CA LEU A 104 3.27 -1.74 14.24
C LEU A 104 2.55 -1.89 15.57
N PHE A 105 3.21 -2.42 16.58
CA PHE A 105 2.60 -2.70 17.89
C PHE A 105 2.78 -1.56 18.91
N GLY A 106 3.71 -0.63 18.63
CA GLY A 106 4.11 0.38 19.61
C GLY A 106 5.02 -0.20 20.69
N HIS A 107 5.47 0.65 21.57
CA HIS A 107 6.37 0.26 22.65
C HIS A 107 6.14 1.07 23.93
N GLU A 108 6.43 0.46 25.07
CA GLU A 108 6.49 1.14 26.36
C GLU A 108 7.88 1.76 26.57
N LYS A 109 7.95 2.77 27.45
CA LYS A 109 9.21 3.40 27.82
C LYS A 109 10.16 2.34 28.41
N GLY A 110 11.40 2.28 27.88
CA GLY A 110 12.44 1.37 28.36
C GLY A 110 12.39 -0.05 27.78
N SER A 111 11.52 -0.33 26.82
CA SER A 111 11.36 -1.66 26.19
C SER A 111 12.60 -2.11 25.38
N PHE A 112 13.40 -1.18 24.89
CA PHE A 112 14.68 -1.43 24.23
C PHE A 112 15.63 -0.23 24.38
N THR A 113 16.90 -0.40 24.03
CA THR A 113 17.90 0.69 24.06
C THR A 113 17.51 1.78 23.09
N GLY A 114 17.11 2.95 23.63
CA GLY A 114 16.59 4.10 22.84
C GLY A 114 15.09 4.35 22.98
N ALA A 115 14.33 3.52 23.65
CA ALA A 115 12.91 3.74 23.96
C ALA A 115 12.75 4.78 25.11
N LEU A 116 13.01 6.05 24.80
CA LEU A 116 12.97 7.15 25.77
C LEU A 116 11.55 7.50 26.24
N ALA A 117 10.54 7.24 25.42
CA ALA A 117 9.14 7.48 25.70
C ALA A 117 8.28 6.32 25.16
N ALA A 118 7.07 6.14 25.71
CA ALA A 118 6.10 5.22 25.12
C ALA A 118 5.57 5.77 23.79
N ARG A 119 5.30 4.90 22.81
CA ARG A 119 4.77 5.28 21.50
C ARG A 119 3.62 4.38 21.07
N LYS A 120 2.58 4.98 20.48
CA LYS A 120 1.47 4.26 19.86
C LYS A 120 1.92 3.56 18.59
N GLY A 121 1.47 2.31 18.42
CA GLY A 121 1.69 1.53 17.20
C GLY A 121 0.70 1.85 16.10
N ARG A 122 1.01 1.36 14.88
CA ARG A 122 0.17 1.55 13.70
C ARG A 122 -1.17 0.85 13.82
N PHE A 123 -1.26 -0.28 14.51
CA PHE A 123 -2.54 -0.93 14.82
C PHE A 123 -3.46 -0.02 15.66
N GLU A 124 -2.90 0.62 16.71
CA GLU A 124 -3.66 1.57 17.55
C GLU A 124 -4.09 2.80 16.75
N LEU A 125 -3.24 3.30 15.85
CA LEU A 125 -3.56 4.45 14.99
C LEU A 125 -4.57 4.13 13.89
N ALA A 126 -4.66 2.86 13.47
CA ALA A 126 -5.57 2.40 12.43
C ALA A 126 -6.90 1.90 12.99
N ASP A 127 -7.10 1.93 14.31
CA ASP A 127 -8.31 1.40 14.95
C ASP A 127 -9.59 2.04 14.39
N GLY A 128 -10.57 1.20 14.08
CA GLY A 128 -11.80 1.57 13.36
C GLY A 128 -11.61 1.86 11.86
N GLY A 129 -10.39 1.78 11.33
CA GLY A 129 -10.03 2.16 9.97
C GLY A 129 -9.40 1.05 9.14
N THR A 130 -8.38 1.41 8.36
CA THR A 130 -7.67 0.48 7.47
C THR A 130 -6.16 0.54 7.73
N LEU A 131 -5.55 -0.62 7.93
CA LEU A 131 -4.09 -0.79 7.96
C LEU A 131 -3.64 -1.39 6.63
N PHE A 132 -2.73 -0.69 5.95
CA PHE A 132 -2.09 -1.14 4.73
C PHE A 132 -0.68 -1.63 5.04
N LEU A 133 -0.41 -2.91 4.75
CA LEU A 133 0.89 -3.56 4.92
C LEU A 133 1.52 -3.78 3.55
N ASP A 134 2.44 -2.91 3.17
CA ASP A 134 3.17 -3.03 1.90
C ASP A 134 4.37 -3.97 2.05
N GLU A 135 4.65 -4.74 1.01
CA GLU A 135 5.72 -5.74 0.93
C GLU A 135 5.69 -6.74 2.11
N ILE A 136 4.49 -7.26 2.43
CA ILE A 136 4.29 -8.21 3.55
C ILE A 136 5.08 -9.51 3.37
N GLY A 137 5.40 -9.88 2.12
CA GLY A 137 6.18 -11.08 1.80
C GLY A 137 7.64 -11.04 2.27
N ASP A 138 8.18 -9.86 2.58
CA ASP A 138 9.56 -9.68 3.04
C ASP A 138 9.73 -9.77 4.57
N THR A 139 8.67 -10.17 5.29
CA THR A 139 8.67 -10.25 6.75
C THR A 139 9.20 -11.59 7.26
N THR A 140 9.76 -11.62 8.48
CA THR A 140 10.24 -12.84 9.12
C THR A 140 9.09 -13.68 9.70
N LEU A 141 9.33 -14.98 9.89
CA LEU A 141 8.35 -15.90 10.48
C LEU A 141 7.91 -15.50 11.89
N ASN A 142 8.83 -14.92 12.69
CA ASN A 142 8.50 -14.42 14.02
C ASN A 142 7.50 -13.27 13.96
N PHE A 143 7.76 -12.30 13.08
CA PHE A 143 6.86 -11.18 12.85
C PHE A 143 5.48 -11.64 12.31
N GLN A 144 5.49 -12.58 11.35
CA GLN A 144 4.27 -13.18 10.80
C GLN A 144 3.39 -13.83 11.87
N THR A 145 4.00 -14.46 12.88
CA THR A 145 3.27 -15.05 14.02
C THR A 145 2.53 -13.98 14.84
N LYS A 146 3.16 -12.84 15.08
CA LYS A 146 2.54 -11.74 15.83
C LYS A 146 1.39 -11.10 15.04
N ILE A 147 1.57 -10.88 13.73
CA ILE A 147 0.51 -10.39 12.86
C ILE A 147 -0.68 -11.35 12.85
N LEU A 148 -0.43 -12.65 12.73
CA LEU A 148 -1.49 -13.65 12.72
C LEU A 148 -2.37 -13.57 13.98
N ARG A 149 -1.75 -13.42 15.16
CA ARG A 149 -2.48 -13.27 16.43
C ARG A 149 -3.43 -12.07 16.39
N VAL A 150 -2.96 -10.91 15.93
CA VAL A 150 -3.82 -9.72 15.80
C VAL A 150 -4.97 -9.94 14.82
N LEU A 151 -4.69 -10.62 13.68
CA LEU A 151 -5.72 -10.89 12.67
C LEU A 151 -6.79 -11.90 13.15
N GLN A 152 -6.44 -12.79 14.07
CA GLN A 152 -7.34 -13.82 14.59
C GLN A 152 -8.15 -13.31 15.78
N GLU A 153 -7.49 -12.66 16.72
CA GLU A 153 -8.02 -12.30 18.02
C GLU A 153 -8.46 -10.83 18.11
N GLY A 154 -7.96 -9.97 17.22
CA GLY A 154 -8.16 -8.52 17.31
C GLY A 154 -7.39 -7.90 18.46
N GLU A 155 -6.34 -8.59 18.96
CA GLU A 155 -5.61 -8.22 20.16
C GLU A 155 -4.10 -8.24 19.94
N PHE A 156 -3.41 -7.35 20.64
CA PHE A 156 -1.95 -7.33 20.71
C PHE A 156 -1.45 -6.70 22.01
N GLU A 157 -0.16 -6.85 22.27
CA GLU A 157 0.54 -6.18 23.37
C GLU A 157 1.66 -5.30 22.79
N LYS A 158 1.90 -4.14 23.42
CA LYS A 158 3.04 -3.29 23.08
C LYS A 158 4.35 -3.97 23.44
N LEU A 159 5.42 -3.64 22.74
CA LEU A 159 6.75 -4.11 23.10
C LEU A 159 7.12 -3.63 24.52
N GLY A 160 7.49 -4.58 25.38
CA GLY A 160 7.80 -4.34 26.79
C GLY A 160 6.57 -4.07 27.67
N GLY A 161 5.37 -4.14 27.13
CA GLY A 161 4.12 -4.06 27.88
C GLY A 161 3.48 -5.43 28.10
N SER A 162 2.56 -5.50 29.07
CA SER A 162 1.74 -6.68 29.37
C SER A 162 0.24 -6.39 29.26
N GLN A 163 -0.10 -5.18 28.85
CA GLN A 163 -1.51 -4.79 28.67
C GLN A 163 -1.99 -5.21 27.29
N THR A 164 -3.06 -6.02 27.25
CA THR A 164 -3.72 -6.39 26.01
C THR A 164 -4.49 -5.20 25.45
N MET A 165 -4.24 -4.90 24.19
CA MET A 165 -4.90 -3.85 23.40
C MET A 165 -5.84 -4.52 22.40
N HIS A 166 -7.07 -4.00 22.28
CA HIS A 166 -8.06 -4.48 21.30
C HIS A 166 -8.16 -3.50 20.14
N VAL A 167 -8.29 -4.02 18.92
CA VAL A 167 -8.45 -3.22 17.70
C VAL A 167 -9.40 -3.88 16.70
N ASP A 168 -10.22 -3.08 16.01
CA ASP A 168 -11.01 -3.50 14.85
C ASP A 168 -10.45 -2.80 13.60
N VAL A 169 -9.60 -3.48 12.86
CA VAL A 169 -8.87 -2.89 11.72
C VAL A 169 -9.10 -3.73 10.47
N ARG A 170 -9.51 -3.08 9.38
CA ARG A 170 -9.50 -3.70 8.06
C ARG A 170 -8.08 -3.80 7.54
N ILE A 171 -7.69 -4.99 7.07
CA ILE A 171 -6.35 -5.25 6.54
C ILE A 171 -6.37 -5.22 5.01
N VAL A 172 -5.46 -4.45 4.43
CA VAL A 172 -5.08 -4.49 3.01
C VAL A 172 -3.59 -4.74 2.95
N CYS A 173 -3.16 -5.76 2.21
CA CYS A 173 -1.74 -6.09 2.06
C CYS A 173 -1.31 -5.96 0.61
N ALA A 174 -0.02 -5.72 0.39
CA ALA A 174 0.57 -5.76 -0.93
C ALA A 174 1.90 -6.52 -0.92
N THR A 175 2.23 -7.13 -2.05
CA THR A 175 3.52 -7.78 -2.27
C THR A 175 3.82 -7.93 -3.78
N ASN A 176 5.10 -7.97 -4.11
CA ASN A 176 5.60 -8.36 -5.43
C ASN A 176 6.03 -9.85 -5.47
N LEU A 177 6.05 -10.53 -4.32
CA LEU A 177 6.49 -11.91 -4.21
C LEU A 177 5.36 -12.91 -4.48
N ASN A 178 5.72 -14.07 -5.00
CA ASN A 178 4.83 -15.21 -5.05
C ASN A 178 4.76 -15.86 -3.66
N LEU A 179 3.69 -15.54 -2.89
CA LEU A 179 3.53 -16.06 -1.52
C LEU A 179 3.27 -17.56 -1.49
N GLU A 180 2.65 -18.16 -2.50
CA GLU A 180 2.45 -19.62 -2.58
C GLU A 180 3.80 -20.33 -2.62
N LYS A 181 4.74 -19.82 -3.44
CA LYS A 181 6.11 -20.31 -3.46
C LYS A 181 6.82 -20.06 -2.13
N ALA A 182 6.65 -18.90 -1.51
CA ALA A 182 7.23 -18.58 -0.22
C ALA A 182 6.73 -19.51 0.89
N VAL A 183 5.44 -19.91 0.85
CA VAL A 183 4.87 -20.92 1.77
C VAL A 183 5.51 -22.28 1.53
N ALA A 184 5.61 -22.75 0.27
CA ALA A 184 6.25 -24.03 -0.06
C ALA A 184 7.72 -24.08 0.38
N GLU A 185 8.42 -22.94 0.41
CA GLU A 185 9.81 -22.79 0.84
C GLU A 185 9.94 -22.50 2.37
N ASN A 186 8.87 -22.55 3.13
CA ASN A 186 8.82 -22.23 4.56
C ASN A 186 9.34 -20.80 4.91
N ARG A 187 9.26 -19.85 3.98
CA ARG A 187 9.59 -18.44 4.19
C ARG A 187 8.37 -17.59 4.58
N PHE A 188 7.17 -18.10 4.28
CA PHE A 188 5.92 -17.48 4.69
C PHE A 188 5.01 -18.54 5.34
N ARG A 189 4.31 -18.18 6.40
CA ARG A 189 3.43 -19.10 7.12
C ARG A 189 2.15 -19.35 6.32
N GLU A 190 1.77 -20.58 6.21
CA GLU A 190 0.57 -21.02 5.49
C GLU A 190 -0.72 -20.46 6.13
N ASP A 191 -0.81 -20.48 7.47
CA ASP A 191 -1.95 -19.98 8.23
C ASP A 191 -2.16 -18.46 8.02
N LEU A 192 -1.09 -17.68 8.01
CA LEU A 192 -1.14 -16.25 7.72
C LEU A 192 -1.53 -16.00 6.25
N TYR A 193 -0.98 -16.78 5.32
CA TYR A 193 -1.33 -16.68 3.91
C TYR A 193 -2.83 -16.77 3.68
N TYR A 194 -3.48 -17.82 4.20
CA TYR A 194 -4.94 -17.98 4.04
C TYR A 194 -5.74 -16.89 4.76
N ARG A 195 -5.24 -16.35 5.86
CA ARG A 195 -5.92 -15.26 6.58
C ARG A 195 -5.84 -13.92 5.85
N LEU A 196 -4.76 -13.65 5.14
CA LEU A 196 -4.56 -12.41 4.37
C LEU A 196 -5.13 -12.50 2.95
N ASN A 197 -5.00 -13.64 2.28
CA ASN A 197 -5.35 -13.83 0.88
C ASN A 197 -6.81 -14.24 0.69
N VAL A 198 -7.74 -13.50 1.34
CA VAL A 198 -9.19 -13.76 1.21
C VAL A 198 -9.72 -13.22 -0.11
N ILE A 199 -9.29 -12.02 -0.49
CA ILE A 199 -9.60 -11.43 -1.79
C ILE A 199 -8.26 -11.10 -2.46
N LYS A 200 -8.03 -11.70 -3.64
CA LYS A 200 -6.82 -11.48 -4.42
C LYS A 200 -7.09 -10.45 -5.51
N LEU A 201 -6.24 -9.42 -5.59
CA LEU A 201 -6.19 -8.45 -6.66
C LEU A 201 -4.82 -8.49 -7.34
N GLU A 202 -4.79 -8.55 -8.66
CA GLU A 202 -3.55 -8.52 -9.44
C GLU A 202 -3.47 -7.23 -10.24
N VAL A 203 -2.39 -6.49 -10.04
CA VAL A 203 -2.14 -5.24 -10.76
C VAL A 203 -1.31 -5.54 -11.99
N PRO A 204 -1.84 -5.30 -13.20
CA PRO A 204 -1.08 -5.55 -14.41
C PRO A 204 0.13 -4.58 -14.48
N PRO A 205 1.32 -5.07 -14.86
CA PRO A 205 2.47 -4.20 -15.12
C PRO A 205 2.19 -3.30 -16.33
N LEU A 206 2.89 -2.17 -16.42
CA LEU A 206 2.62 -1.16 -17.45
C LEU A 206 2.78 -1.69 -18.89
N ARG A 207 3.67 -2.67 -19.09
CA ARG A 207 3.85 -3.31 -20.41
C ARG A 207 2.62 -4.07 -20.92
N ASP A 208 1.71 -4.48 -20.02
CA ASP A 208 0.47 -5.20 -20.33
C ASP A 208 -0.75 -4.25 -20.43
N ARG A 209 -0.52 -2.94 -20.22
CA ARG A 209 -1.50 -1.85 -20.35
C ARG A 209 -0.90 -0.63 -21.05
N ARG A 210 -0.21 -0.83 -22.15
CA ARG A 210 0.51 0.24 -22.87
C ARG A 210 -0.39 1.39 -23.33
N GLU A 211 -1.65 1.10 -23.60
CA GLU A 211 -2.68 2.10 -23.92
C GLU A 211 -2.92 3.14 -22.80
N ASP A 212 -2.51 2.85 -21.55
CA ASP A 212 -2.59 3.80 -20.44
C ASP A 212 -1.38 4.76 -20.40
N ILE A 213 -0.29 4.48 -21.13
CA ILE A 213 0.95 5.29 -21.09
C ILE A 213 0.69 6.76 -21.44
N PRO A 214 -0.03 7.10 -22.53
CA PRO A 214 -0.27 8.51 -22.86
C PRO A 214 -1.02 9.25 -21.75
N SER A 215 -2.04 8.63 -21.16
CA SER A 215 -2.82 9.21 -20.07
C SER A 215 -1.99 9.39 -18.79
N LEU A 216 -1.15 8.43 -18.46
CA LEU A 216 -0.23 8.52 -17.31
C LEU A 216 0.81 9.62 -17.51
N VAL A 217 1.38 9.73 -18.72
CA VAL A 217 2.33 10.79 -19.06
C VAL A 217 1.66 12.16 -18.94
N ALA A 218 0.47 12.34 -19.51
CA ALA A 218 -0.27 13.58 -19.41
C ALA A 218 -0.55 13.98 -17.95
N TYR A 219 -1.02 13.02 -17.15
CA TYR A 219 -1.29 13.23 -15.72
C TYR A 219 -0.05 13.66 -14.94
N PHE A 220 1.07 12.95 -15.08
CA PHE A 220 2.30 13.31 -14.37
C PHE A 220 2.91 14.63 -14.86
N LEU A 221 2.83 14.90 -16.15
CA LEU A 221 3.34 16.14 -16.72
C LEU A 221 2.56 17.35 -16.24
N GLU A 222 1.23 17.24 -16.21
CA GLU A 222 0.36 18.31 -15.69
C GLU A 222 0.65 18.57 -14.20
N ARG A 223 0.75 17.51 -13.40
CA ARG A 223 1.08 17.61 -11.98
C ARG A 223 2.44 18.26 -11.73
N LEU A 224 3.46 17.90 -12.51
CA LEU A 224 4.79 18.52 -12.43
C LEU A 224 4.78 19.98 -12.87
N ASN A 225 4.04 20.31 -13.93
CA ASN A 225 3.88 21.68 -14.39
C ASN A 225 3.23 22.57 -13.31
N GLN A 226 2.23 22.06 -12.62
CA GLN A 226 1.59 22.78 -11.51
C GLN A 226 2.57 22.99 -10.34
N GLN A 227 3.32 21.94 -9.95
CA GLN A 227 4.28 22.03 -8.85
C GLN A 227 5.44 23.00 -9.13
N ASP A 228 5.98 22.96 -10.35
CA ASP A 228 7.15 23.75 -10.76
C ASP A 228 6.78 25.10 -11.36
N GLN A 229 5.48 25.42 -11.50
CA GLN A 229 4.96 26.60 -12.21
C GLN A 229 5.54 26.72 -13.63
N LYS A 230 5.62 25.57 -14.34
CA LYS A 230 6.14 25.46 -15.71
C LYS A 230 5.03 25.04 -16.67
N SER A 231 5.27 25.21 -17.97
CA SER A 231 4.38 24.79 -19.06
C SER A 231 5.16 23.91 -20.04
N VAL A 232 5.62 22.76 -19.57
CA VAL A 232 6.31 21.77 -20.41
C VAL A 232 5.26 20.89 -21.08
N SER A 233 5.43 20.58 -22.37
CA SER A 233 4.59 19.64 -23.12
C SER A 233 5.45 18.58 -23.80
N ILE A 234 4.89 17.39 -24.00
CA ILE A 234 5.50 16.30 -24.78
C ILE A 234 4.76 16.21 -26.10
N ARG A 235 5.51 16.11 -27.22
CA ARG A 235 4.89 15.94 -28.54
C ARG A 235 4.32 14.51 -28.67
N PRO A 236 3.17 14.33 -29.32
CA PRO A 236 2.60 12.99 -29.53
C PRO A 236 3.57 11.99 -30.16
N ALA A 237 4.44 12.45 -31.07
CA ALA A 237 5.46 11.62 -31.70
C ALA A 237 6.59 11.13 -30.75
N ASP A 238 6.68 11.67 -29.55
CA ASP A 238 7.67 11.26 -28.53
C ASP A 238 7.08 10.25 -27.53
N LEU A 239 5.80 9.81 -27.75
CA LEU A 239 5.08 8.83 -26.93
C LEU A 239 5.01 7.43 -27.57
N ASP A 240 5.45 7.28 -28.83
CA ASP A 240 5.59 6.01 -29.55
C ASP A 240 6.99 5.41 -29.25
#